data_47cd0684c83ea4a507ba7b1cfd24e8e2
#
_entry.id   47cd0684c83ea4a507ba7b1cfd24e8e2
#
_cell.length_a   1.000
_cell.length_b   1.000
_cell.length_c   1.000
_cell.angle_alpha   90.00
_cell.angle_beta   90.00
_cell.angle_gamma   90.00
#
_symmetry.space_group_name_H-M   'P 1'
#
loop_
_entity.id
_entity.type
_entity.pdbx_description
1 polymer ?
#
loop_
_entity_poly.entity_id
_entity_poly.type
_entity_poly.pdbx_seq_one_letter_code
_entity_poly.pdbx_strand_id
1 'polypeptide(L)'
;MYVRHLQVGSFRSWERVDLALRPGPTVFVGRNGEGKTNLVEAVGYLATMSSHRVSSDAPLVRHGAAQAVVRAALRRDDREMLVEVEINPGRANRVRVNRAPLPRPRELLGLVRTVLFAPEDLALIRGDPTERRRFLDELLATRTPRLAGVRSDYERVLKQRNALLKTARMARGKAIETLDVWDGHLTDLGGQLLEARLRLVSDLAPYLAQAYASVAGEGAAVAALGYASTVPAAGDGAPPAADASVPSAAELTAAMRERVAERRGDELDRGVTLVGPHRDDMVIHLGSAPAKGFASHGESWSLALALKLATFALLRADGEDPILVLDDVFATLDAERRAALAAVARSAEQTLITAAVLEDVPAELRGVRVQVGGGSATVLDEGALDEGVFDETVPDDRLGDAG
;
A
#
# COMPACT_ATOMS: atom_id res chain seq x y z
N MET A 1 11.39 4.26 -12.58
CA MET A 1 10.94 5.53 -11.93
C MET A 1 11.79 5.82 -10.71
N TYR A 2 12.20 7.10 -10.51
CA TYR A 2 12.91 7.49 -9.29
C TYR A 2 12.54 8.91 -8.83
N VAL A 3 12.67 9.16 -7.52
CA VAL A 3 12.59 10.50 -6.93
C VAL A 3 13.94 11.18 -7.17
N ARG A 4 13.94 12.27 -7.93
CA ARG A 4 15.12 13.11 -8.15
C ARG A 4 15.29 14.14 -7.05
N HIS A 5 14.18 14.63 -6.49
CA HIS A 5 14.16 15.62 -5.43
C HIS A 5 12.99 15.39 -4.49
N LEU A 6 13.23 15.41 -3.19
CA LEU A 6 12.22 15.27 -2.15
C LEU A 6 12.23 16.49 -1.24
N GLN A 7 11.12 17.18 -1.13
CA GLN A 7 10.91 18.26 -0.18
C GLN A 7 9.76 17.92 0.78
N VAL A 8 10.02 18.07 2.07
CA VAL A 8 9.06 17.75 3.14
C VAL A 8 8.94 18.96 4.05
N GLY A 9 7.72 19.40 4.33
CA GLY A 9 7.43 20.51 5.23
C GLY A 9 6.42 20.13 6.30
N SER A 10 6.70 20.39 7.54
CA SER A 10 5.85 20.13 8.72
C SER A 10 5.28 18.71 8.78
N PHE A 11 6.07 17.72 8.37
CA PHE A 11 5.67 16.32 8.33
C PHE A 11 6.34 15.51 9.44
N ARG A 12 5.57 14.86 10.30
CA ARG A 12 6.06 14.08 11.43
C ARG A 12 7.00 14.91 12.34
N SER A 13 8.28 14.51 12.44
CA SER A 13 9.31 15.24 13.21
C SER A 13 9.93 16.39 12.41
N TRP A 14 9.76 16.41 11.11
CA TRP A 14 10.42 17.34 10.21
C TRP A 14 9.70 18.69 10.13
N GLU A 15 10.46 19.77 10.35
CA GLU A 15 10.01 21.11 10.03
C GLU A 15 10.15 21.40 8.55
N ARG A 16 11.36 21.18 8.03
CA ARG A 16 11.66 21.27 6.60
C ARG A 16 12.83 20.35 6.27
N VAL A 17 12.73 19.64 5.17
CA VAL A 17 13.82 18.88 4.55
C VAL A 17 13.77 19.12 3.06
N ASP A 18 14.93 19.24 2.46
CA ASP A 18 15.13 19.41 1.02
C ASP A 18 16.30 18.53 0.60
N LEU A 19 16.03 17.51 -0.24
CA LEU A 19 16.99 16.48 -0.60
C LEU A 19 16.99 16.23 -2.10
N ALA A 20 18.15 16.42 -2.74
CA ALA A 20 18.41 15.90 -4.06
C ALA A 20 18.78 14.42 -3.96
N LEU A 21 18.17 13.59 -4.80
CA LEU A 21 18.35 12.14 -4.86
C LEU A 21 18.71 11.73 -6.28
N ARG A 22 19.24 10.51 -6.42
CA ARG A 22 19.64 9.98 -7.74
C ARG A 22 19.23 8.50 -7.86
N PRO A 23 19.23 7.91 -9.07
CA PRO A 23 19.06 6.47 -9.26
C PRO A 23 20.06 5.66 -8.44
N GLY A 24 19.70 4.42 -8.15
CA GLY A 24 20.48 3.51 -7.32
C GLY A 24 20.14 3.60 -5.83
N PRO A 25 20.95 2.97 -4.97
CA PRO A 25 20.72 2.95 -3.54
C PRO A 25 21.04 4.28 -2.87
N THR A 26 20.13 4.75 -2.01
CA THR A 26 20.34 5.85 -1.08
C THR A 26 20.10 5.35 0.35
N VAL A 27 21.07 5.53 1.23
CA VAL A 27 21.03 5.06 2.62
C VAL A 27 20.88 6.25 3.57
N PHE A 28 19.74 6.33 4.25
CA PHE A 28 19.49 7.28 5.34
C PHE A 28 20.03 6.68 6.65
N VAL A 29 21.12 7.23 7.15
CA VAL A 29 21.79 6.75 8.37
C VAL A 29 21.61 7.74 9.50
N GLY A 30 21.30 7.25 10.69
CA GLY A 30 21.17 8.06 11.90
C GLY A 30 20.55 7.27 13.04
N ARG A 31 20.59 7.82 14.25
CA ARG A 31 20.04 7.15 15.43
C ARG A 31 18.54 6.90 15.31
N ASN A 32 18.03 5.92 16.05
CA ASN A 32 16.59 5.68 16.11
C ASN A 32 15.86 6.91 16.70
N GLY A 33 14.72 7.26 16.09
CA GLY A 33 13.96 8.45 16.48
C GLY A 33 14.35 9.75 15.75
N GLU A 34 15.44 9.79 14.97
CA GLU A 34 15.89 10.99 14.24
C GLU A 34 15.08 11.31 12.98
N GLY A 35 14.11 10.46 12.61
CA GLY A 35 13.18 10.76 11.53
C GLY A 35 13.51 10.12 10.17
N LYS A 36 14.44 9.16 10.08
CA LYS A 36 14.74 8.39 8.85
C LYS A 36 13.50 7.79 8.21
N THR A 37 12.76 7.00 8.99
CA THR A 37 11.48 6.39 8.59
C THR A 37 10.48 7.43 8.08
N ASN A 38 10.45 8.62 8.68
CA ASN A 38 9.51 9.66 8.27
C ASN A 38 9.79 10.19 6.85
N LEU A 39 11.06 10.18 6.40
CA LEU A 39 11.41 10.59 5.03
C LEU A 39 10.91 9.56 4.01
N VAL A 40 11.15 8.27 4.27
CA VAL A 40 10.69 7.21 3.37
C VAL A 40 9.16 7.02 3.46
N GLU A 41 8.56 7.27 4.62
CA GLU A 41 7.10 7.33 4.79
C GLU A 41 6.48 8.42 3.92
N ALA A 42 7.13 9.59 3.80
CA ALA A 42 6.66 10.65 2.92
C ALA A 42 6.63 10.22 1.44
N VAL A 43 7.66 9.48 0.97
CA VAL A 43 7.68 8.93 -0.38
C VAL A 43 6.59 7.86 -0.56
N GLY A 44 6.41 6.97 0.41
CA GLY A 44 5.33 5.96 0.41
C GLY A 44 3.94 6.61 0.39
N TYR A 45 3.76 7.72 1.11
CA TYR A 45 2.51 8.46 1.13
C TYR A 45 2.12 9.01 -0.25
N LEU A 46 3.08 9.48 -1.05
CA LEU A 46 2.81 9.91 -2.42
C LEU A 46 2.27 8.78 -3.32
N ALA A 47 2.65 7.55 -3.03
CA ALA A 47 2.21 6.39 -3.82
C ALA A 47 0.83 5.86 -3.40
N THR A 48 0.50 5.90 -2.11
CA THR A 48 -0.67 5.22 -1.55
C THR A 48 -1.73 6.17 -1.00
N MET A 49 -1.41 7.45 -0.81
CA MET A 49 -2.22 8.44 -0.10
C MET A 49 -2.62 7.95 1.31
N SER A 50 -1.80 7.11 1.89
CA SER A 50 -1.98 6.51 3.22
C SER A 50 -0.61 6.29 3.89
N SER A 51 -0.61 6.11 5.20
CA SER A 51 0.59 5.71 5.93
C SER A 51 0.53 4.23 6.30
N HIS A 52 1.66 3.54 6.22
CA HIS A 52 1.80 2.16 6.71
C HIS A 52 1.83 2.09 8.24
N ARG A 53 2.04 3.22 8.93
CA ARG A 53 2.21 3.28 10.40
C ARG A 53 0.98 3.78 11.15
N VAL A 54 0.13 4.57 10.50
CA VAL A 54 -1.04 5.19 11.14
C VAL A 54 -2.26 5.11 10.23
N SER A 55 -3.43 5.01 10.84
CA SER A 55 -4.71 4.86 10.16
C SER A 55 -5.37 6.19 9.76
N SER A 56 -4.79 7.32 10.15
CA SER A 56 -5.31 8.65 9.85
C SER A 56 -4.19 9.64 9.58
N ASP A 57 -4.49 10.73 8.90
CA ASP A 57 -3.51 11.72 8.47
C ASP A 57 -3.05 12.68 9.59
N ALA A 58 -3.83 12.81 10.66
CA ALA A 58 -3.51 13.75 11.74
C ALA A 58 -2.10 13.55 12.36
N PRO A 59 -1.64 12.30 12.63
CA PRO A 59 -0.30 12.08 13.14
C PRO A 59 0.83 12.33 12.12
N LEU A 60 0.52 12.53 10.84
CA LEU A 60 1.50 12.86 9.81
C LEU A 60 1.91 14.34 9.87
N VAL A 61 1.04 15.19 10.38
CA VAL A 61 1.31 16.61 10.54
C VAL A 61 2.12 16.84 11.81
N ARG A 62 3.19 17.63 11.69
CA ARG A 62 4.04 18.00 12.83
C ARG A 62 3.22 18.66 13.93
N HIS A 63 3.50 18.29 15.16
CA HIS A 63 2.80 18.87 16.31
C HIS A 63 2.89 20.41 16.29
N GLY A 64 1.74 21.08 16.40
CA GLY A 64 1.63 22.53 16.34
C GLY A 64 1.50 23.13 14.93
N ALA A 65 1.66 22.33 13.85
CA ALA A 65 1.44 22.77 12.48
C ALA A 65 -0.02 22.54 12.05
N ALA A 66 -0.52 23.38 11.15
CA ALA A 66 -1.87 23.25 10.60
C ALA A 66 -1.98 22.19 9.50
N GLN A 67 -0.90 21.96 8.76
CA GLN A 67 -0.83 21.05 7.63
C GLN A 67 0.59 20.55 7.44
N ALA A 68 0.75 19.46 6.70
CA ALA A 68 2.04 19.01 6.19
C ALA A 68 2.06 19.08 4.67
N VAL A 69 3.24 19.22 4.10
CA VAL A 69 3.45 19.24 2.64
C VAL A 69 4.53 18.26 2.26
N VAL A 70 4.26 17.44 1.27
CA VAL A 70 5.24 16.54 0.65
C VAL A 70 5.29 16.87 -0.84
N ARG A 71 6.47 17.22 -1.34
CA ARG A 71 6.73 17.46 -2.75
C ARG A 71 7.81 16.51 -3.23
N ALA A 72 7.62 15.97 -4.43
CA ALA A 72 8.65 15.16 -5.08
C ALA A 72 8.72 15.51 -6.57
N ALA A 73 9.94 15.76 -7.06
CA ALA A 73 10.21 15.70 -8.48
C ALA A 73 10.62 14.26 -8.80
N LEU A 74 9.81 13.61 -9.63
CA LEU A 74 10.04 12.24 -10.07
C LEU A 74 10.49 12.24 -11.53
N ARG A 75 11.33 11.27 -11.87
CA ARG A 75 11.65 10.98 -13.26
C ARG A 75 11.20 9.56 -13.59
N ARG A 76 10.50 9.48 -14.72
CA ARG A 76 10.04 8.22 -15.30
C ARG A 76 10.42 8.24 -16.77
N ASP A 77 11.32 7.35 -17.16
CA ASP A 77 11.96 7.38 -18.46
C ASP A 77 12.62 8.77 -18.68
N ASP A 78 12.28 9.46 -19.76
CA ASP A 78 12.77 10.82 -20.04
C ASP A 78 11.80 11.94 -19.62
N ARG A 79 10.77 11.60 -18.83
CA ARG A 79 9.75 12.57 -18.40
C ARG A 79 9.91 12.92 -16.92
N GLU A 80 9.85 14.21 -16.65
CA GLU A 80 9.77 14.71 -15.28
C GLU A 80 8.32 14.92 -14.88
N MET A 81 8.03 14.63 -13.62
CA MET A 81 6.73 14.84 -13.00
C MET A 81 6.93 15.43 -11.61
N LEU A 82 6.33 16.58 -11.38
CA LEU A 82 6.29 17.20 -10.06
C LEU A 82 4.98 16.79 -9.37
N VAL A 83 5.08 16.18 -8.21
CA VAL A 83 3.94 15.83 -7.36
C VAL A 83 4.02 16.63 -6.06
N GLU A 84 2.91 17.24 -5.67
CA GLU A 84 2.77 17.96 -4.42
C GLU A 84 1.49 17.51 -3.72
N VAL A 85 1.61 17.17 -2.43
CA VAL A 85 0.49 16.79 -1.57
C VAL A 85 0.49 17.65 -0.32
N GLU A 86 -0.60 18.36 -0.09
CA GLU A 86 -0.92 19.01 1.17
C GLU A 86 -1.80 18.09 2.00
N ILE A 87 -1.32 17.72 3.18
CA ILE A 87 -2.01 16.86 4.14
C ILE A 87 -2.71 17.76 5.15
N ASN A 88 -4.04 17.71 5.16
CA ASN A 88 -4.91 18.61 5.92
C ASN A 88 -5.76 17.82 6.92
N PRO A 89 -5.38 17.70 8.20
CA PRO A 89 -6.17 16.98 9.20
C PRO A 89 -7.59 17.54 9.31
N GLY A 90 -8.59 16.63 9.17
CA GLY A 90 -10.01 17.01 9.27
C GLY A 90 -10.59 17.69 8.03
N ARG A 91 -9.79 17.87 6.98
CA ARG A 91 -10.24 18.40 5.68
C ARG A 91 -9.75 17.50 4.56
N ALA A 92 -10.23 17.73 3.33
CA ALA A 92 -9.71 17.02 2.17
C ALA A 92 -8.27 17.46 1.87
N ASN A 93 -7.39 16.48 1.62
CA ASN A 93 -6.04 16.72 1.16
C ASN A 93 -6.09 17.37 -0.23
N ARG A 94 -5.08 18.18 -0.55
CA ARG A 94 -4.91 18.79 -1.87
C ARG A 94 -3.74 18.17 -2.57
N VAL A 95 -3.91 17.89 -3.85
CA VAL A 95 -2.86 17.27 -4.68
C VAL A 95 -2.68 18.10 -5.95
N ARG A 96 -1.43 18.33 -6.32
CA ARG A 96 -1.05 18.91 -7.61
C ARG A 96 -0.08 17.99 -8.33
N VAL A 97 -0.25 17.90 -9.64
CA VAL A 97 0.70 17.24 -10.54
C VAL A 97 1.11 18.26 -11.60
N ASN A 98 2.41 18.49 -11.74
CA ASN A 98 2.96 19.51 -12.63
C ASN A 98 2.31 20.90 -12.41
N ARG A 99 2.14 21.27 -11.14
CA ARG A 99 1.49 22.52 -10.68
C ARG A 99 -0.02 22.58 -10.91
N ALA A 100 -0.62 21.64 -11.65
CA ALA A 100 -2.05 21.59 -11.91
C ALA A 100 -2.76 20.84 -10.76
N PRO A 101 -3.82 21.40 -10.16
CA PRO A 101 -4.56 20.71 -9.10
C PRO A 101 -5.31 19.50 -9.66
N LEU A 102 -5.27 18.37 -8.93
CA LEU A 102 -6.12 17.23 -9.22
C LEU A 102 -7.52 17.44 -8.61
N PRO A 103 -8.60 17.19 -9.38
CA PRO A 103 -9.96 17.30 -8.87
C PRO A 103 -10.24 16.42 -7.66
N ARG A 104 -9.57 15.27 -7.60
CA ARG A 104 -9.70 14.30 -6.49
C ARG A 104 -8.31 13.79 -6.11
N PRO A 105 -7.93 13.82 -4.81
CA PRO A 105 -6.62 13.34 -4.36
C PRO A 105 -6.28 11.92 -4.83
N ARG A 106 -7.28 11.03 -4.89
CA ARG A 106 -7.12 9.64 -5.36
C ARG A 106 -6.64 9.50 -6.81
N GLU A 107 -6.72 10.55 -7.62
CA GLU A 107 -6.21 10.53 -8.99
C GLU A 107 -4.67 10.52 -9.05
N LEU A 108 -4.00 10.72 -7.92
CA LEU A 108 -2.57 10.50 -7.77
C LEU A 108 -2.18 9.02 -7.78
N LEU A 109 -3.08 8.14 -7.33
CA LEU A 109 -2.79 6.70 -7.21
C LEU A 109 -2.37 6.12 -8.56
N GLY A 110 -1.30 5.31 -8.55
CA GLY A 110 -0.69 4.70 -9.72
C GLY A 110 0.26 5.60 -10.52
N LEU A 111 0.31 6.93 -10.24
CA LEU A 111 1.32 7.82 -10.85
C LEU A 111 2.69 7.66 -10.19
N VAL A 112 2.71 7.49 -8.87
CA VAL A 112 3.92 7.14 -8.11
C VAL A 112 3.77 5.70 -7.67
N ARG A 113 4.81 4.89 -7.88
CA ARG A 113 4.80 3.48 -7.51
C ARG A 113 5.95 3.18 -6.56
N THR A 114 5.62 2.64 -5.41
CA THR A 114 6.58 2.22 -4.41
C THR A 114 6.28 0.82 -3.93
N VAL A 115 7.31 0.09 -3.54
CA VAL A 115 7.17 -1.13 -2.74
C VAL A 115 7.93 -0.90 -1.46
N LEU A 116 7.20 -0.83 -0.37
CA LEU A 116 7.76 -0.63 0.95
C LEU A 116 7.92 -1.97 1.68
N PHE A 117 9.11 -2.18 2.21
CA PHE A 117 9.43 -3.18 3.22
C PHE A 117 9.60 -2.51 4.57
N ALA A 118 8.89 -2.98 5.56
CA ALA A 118 8.97 -2.49 6.94
C ALA A 118 8.75 -3.64 7.93
N PRO A 119 9.19 -3.53 9.18
CA PRO A 119 8.95 -4.55 10.20
C PRO A 119 7.48 -4.88 10.42
N GLU A 120 6.58 -3.94 10.17
CA GLU A 120 5.12 -4.08 10.26
C GLU A 120 4.56 -5.08 9.25
N ASP A 121 5.29 -5.40 8.18
CA ASP A 121 4.83 -6.35 7.15
C ASP A 121 4.62 -7.77 7.67
N LEU A 122 5.19 -8.10 8.82
CA LEU A 122 4.90 -9.35 9.51
C LEU A 122 3.40 -9.51 9.82
N ALA A 123 2.66 -8.39 9.94
CA ALA A 123 1.22 -8.41 10.11
C ALA A 123 0.47 -8.98 8.90
N LEU A 124 1.05 -8.97 7.70
CA LEU A 124 0.47 -9.62 6.52
C LEU A 124 0.33 -11.13 6.72
N ILE A 125 1.26 -11.73 7.46
CA ILE A 125 1.28 -13.19 7.71
C ILE A 125 0.52 -13.54 8.99
N ARG A 126 0.78 -12.81 10.08
CA ARG A 126 0.29 -13.15 11.43
C ARG A 126 -0.92 -12.33 11.85
N GLY A 127 -1.10 -11.16 11.24
CA GLY A 127 -2.15 -10.20 11.61
C GLY A 127 -3.54 -10.59 11.13
N ASP A 128 -4.45 -9.64 11.29
CA ASP A 128 -5.85 -9.82 10.93
C ASP A 128 -6.10 -9.71 9.42
N PRO A 129 -7.22 -10.23 8.91
CA PRO A 129 -7.61 -10.10 7.51
C PRO A 129 -7.63 -8.66 7.00
N THR A 130 -7.79 -7.68 7.89
CA THR A 130 -7.81 -6.26 7.54
C THR A 130 -6.50 -5.81 6.90
N GLU A 131 -5.34 -6.29 7.40
CA GLU A 131 -4.04 -5.94 6.83
C GLU A 131 -3.88 -6.52 5.41
N ARG A 132 -4.32 -7.76 5.20
CA ARG A 132 -4.24 -8.40 3.88
C ARG A 132 -5.22 -7.80 2.88
N ARG A 133 -6.44 -7.41 3.30
CA ARG A 133 -7.36 -6.65 2.45
C ARG A 133 -6.77 -5.30 2.06
N ARG A 134 -6.18 -4.58 3.03
CA ARG A 134 -5.53 -3.30 2.76
C ARG A 134 -4.39 -3.46 1.75
N PHE A 135 -3.53 -4.46 1.92
CA PHE A 135 -2.45 -4.79 0.98
C PHE A 135 -2.98 -5.03 -0.44
N LEU A 136 -4.02 -5.89 -0.60
CA LEU A 136 -4.63 -6.14 -1.90
C LEU A 136 -5.20 -4.86 -2.52
N ASP A 137 -5.91 -4.07 -1.74
CA ASP A 137 -6.58 -2.86 -2.23
C ASP A 137 -5.58 -1.75 -2.62
N GLU A 138 -4.48 -1.60 -1.88
CA GLU A 138 -3.39 -0.67 -2.21
C GLU A 138 -2.67 -1.12 -3.50
N LEU A 139 -2.37 -2.41 -3.65
CA LEU A 139 -1.76 -2.94 -4.86
C LEU A 139 -2.68 -2.85 -6.08
N LEU A 140 -3.98 -3.11 -5.91
CA LEU A 140 -4.99 -2.90 -6.95
C LEU A 140 -5.07 -1.44 -7.37
N ALA A 141 -5.06 -0.50 -6.42
CA ALA A 141 -5.09 0.94 -6.71
C ALA A 141 -3.82 1.39 -7.45
N THR A 142 -2.67 0.80 -7.13
CA THR A 142 -1.40 1.08 -7.82
C THR A 142 -1.41 0.57 -9.26
N ARG A 143 -1.90 -0.66 -9.50
CA ARG A 143 -1.96 -1.27 -10.84
C ARG A 143 -3.10 -0.72 -11.71
N THR A 144 -4.25 -0.47 -11.08
CA THR A 144 -5.49 -0.08 -11.77
C THR A 144 -6.21 1.02 -10.97
N PRO A 145 -5.81 2.29 -11.11
CA PRO A 145 -6.28 3.42 -10.29
C PRO A 145 -7.80 3.58 -10.22
N ARG A 146 -8.53 3.18 -11.29
CA ARG A 146 -10.00 3.22 -11.30
C ARG A 146 -10.62 2.41 -10.16
N LEU A 147 -9.96 1.32 -9.73
CA LEU A 147 -10.45 0.44 -8.66
C LEU A 147 -10.45 1.12 -7.29
N ALA A 148 -9.61 2.11 -7.07
CA ALA A 148 -9.70 2.96 -5.87
C ALA A 148 -11.05 3.71 -5.80
N GLY A 149 -11.60 4.09 -6.96
CA GLY A 149 -12.95 4.64 -7.06
C GLY A 149 -14.03 3.63 -6.70
N VAL A 150 -13.97 2.45 -7.30
CA VAL A 150 -14.92 1.35 -7.03
C VAL A 150 -14.91 0.97 -5.55
N ARG A 151 -13.72 0.86 -4.94
CA ARG A 151 -13.57 0.61 -3.52
C ARG A 151 -14.23 1.70 -2.66
N SER A 152 -13.93 2.98 -2.93
CA SER A 152 -14.50 4.11 -2.19
C SER A 152 -16.04 4.15 -2.28
N ASP A 153 -16.59 3.85 -3.47
CA ASP A 153 -18.03 3.79 -3.69
C ASP A 153 -18.65 2.58 -2.97
N TYR A 154 -17.99 1.43 -2.98
CA TYR A 154 -18.39 0.24 -2.22
C TYR A 154 -18.44 0.52 -0.71
N GLU A 155 -17.39 1.14 -0.14
CA GLU A 155 -17.34 1.49 1.28
C GLU A 155 -18.45 2.47 1.67
N ARG A 156 -18.77 3.44 0.79
CA ARG A 156 -19.88 4.38 0.99
C ARG A 156 -21.23 3.65 0.98
N VAL A 157 -21.46 2.77 0.00
CA VAL A 157 -22.70 1.97 -0.08
C VAL A 157 -22.82 1.06 1.14
N LEU A 158 -21.74 0.39 1.54
CA LEU A 158 -21.69 -0.47 2.72
C LEU A 158 -22.07 0.30 4.00
N LYS A 159 -21.53 1.51 4.17
CA LYS A 159 -21.85 2.37 5.32
C LYS A 159 -23.33 2.76 5.36
N GLN A 160 -23.91 3.15 4.21
CA GLN A 160 -25.32 3.49 4.11
C GLN A 160 -26.22 2.27 4.36
N ARG A 161 -25.89 1.13 3.74
CA ARG A 161 -26.63 -0.12 3.96
C ARG A 161 -26.60 -0.55 5.43
N ASN A 162 -25.45 -0.48 6.09
CA ASN A 162 -25.34 -0.82 7.52
C ASN A 162 -26.16 0.14 8.40
N ALA A 163 -26.26 1.42 8.05
CA ALA A 163 -27.13 2.37 8.74
C ALA A 163 -28.63 1.98 8.60
N LEU A 164 -29.04 1.58 7.39
CA LEU A 164 -30.41 1.10 7.14
C LEU A 164 -30.71 -0.21 7.88
N LEU A 165 -29.80 -1.18 7.90
CA LEU A 165 -29.98 -2.43 8.65
C LEU A 165 -30.20 -2.18 10.15
N LYS A 166 -29.42 -1.26 10.73
CA LYS A 166 -29.63 -0.85 12.14
C LYS A 166 -31.01 -0.23 12.38
N THR A 167 -31.48 0.61 11.45
CA THR A 167 -32.78 1.25 11.54
C THR A 167 -33.93 0.25 11.31
N ALA A 168 -33.80 -0.64 10.32
CA ALA A 168 -34.79 -1.68 10.00
C ALA A 168 -35.00 -2.65 11.17
N ARG A 169 -33.94 -2.98 11.90
CA ARG A 169 -34.02 -3.77 13.14
C ARG A 169 -34.94 -3.11 14.18
N MET A 170 -34.92 -1.77 14.27
CA MET A 170 -35.73 -1.04 15.24
C MET A 170 -37.17 -0.81 14.77
N ALA A 171 -37.42 -0.63 13.46
CA ALA A 171 -38.66 -0.05 12.92
C ALA A 171 -39.59 -1.05 12.21
N ARG A 172 -39.32 -2.36 12.17
CA ARG A 172 -40.16 -3.42 11.56
C ARG A 172 -41.08 -2.91 10.44
N GLY A 173 -40.58 -2.82 9.17
CA GLY A 173 -41.49 -2.48 8.05
C GLY A 173 -40.80 -1.82 6.84
N LYS A 174 -41.27 -0.68 6.37
CA LYS A 174 -40.94 0.02 5.11
C LYS A 174 -39.44 0.22 4.77
N ALA A 175 -38.53 0.05 5.74
CA ALA A 175 -37.08 0.12 5.51
C ALA A 175 -36.55 -1.03 4.65
N ILE A 176 -37.32 -2.12 4.47
CA ILE A 176 -36.89 -3.32 3.74
C ILE A 176 -36.87 -3.07 2.22
N GLU A 177 -37.85 -2.35 1.68
CA GLU A 177 -37.92 -2.02 0.24
C GLU A 177 -36.73 -1.16 -0.22
N THR A 178 -36.25 -0.28 0.67
CA THR A 178 -35.09 0.56 0.39
C THR A 178 -33.77 -0.25 0.38
N LEU A 179 -33.71 -1.36 1.13
CA LEU A 179 -32.53 -2.24 1.15
C LEU A 179 -32.23 -2.86 -0.21
N ASP A 180 -33.25 -3.19 -1.02
CA ASP A 180 -33.08 -3.82 -2.32
C ASP A 180 -32.26 -2.94 -3.28
N VAL A 181 -32.43 -1.62 -3.22
CA VAL A 181 -31.66 -0.67 -4.01
C VAL A 181 -30.19 -0.68 -3.58
N TRP A 182 -29.95 -0.69 -2.25
CA TRP A 182 -28.59 -0.73 -1.72
C TRP A 182 -27.92 -2.09 -1.93
N ASP A 183 -28.69 -3.17 -1.92
CA ASP A 183 -28.21 -4.52 -2.25
C ASP A 183 -27.71 -4.58 -3.71
N GLY A 184 -28.48 -3.97 -4.64
CA GLY A 184 -28.05 -3.85 -6.04
C GLY A 184 -26.71 -3.14 -6.17
N HIS A 185 -26.58 -1.94 -5.60
CA HIS A 185 -25.31 -1.19 -5.63
C HIS A 185 -24.16 -1.91 -4.92
N LEU A 186 -24.44 -2.53 -3.76
CA LEU A 186 -23.42 -3.28 -3.01
C LEU A 186 -22.88 -4.45 -3.83
N THR A 187 -23.78 -5.23 -4.47
CA THR A 187 -23.39 -6.43 -5.22
C THR A 187 -22.69 -6.07 -6.52
N ASP A 188 -23.11 -5.02 -7.23
CA ASP A 188 -22.50 -4.57 -8.48
C ASP A 188 -21.05 -4.08 -8.26
N LEU A 189 -20.83 -3.28 -7.21
CA LEU A 189 -19.49 -2.82 -6.83
C LEU A 189 -18.67 -3.95 -6.19
N GLY A 190 -19.32 -4.81 -5.40
CA GLY A 190 -18.70 -5.96 -4.76
C GLY A 190 -18.18 -6.99 -5.76
N GLY A 191 -18.94 -7.31 -6.81
CA GLY A 191 -18.53 -8.22 -7.89
C GLY A 191 -17.28 -7.72 -8.62
N GLN A 192 -17.19 -6.41 -8.90
CA GLN A 192 -16.02 -5.81 -9.52
C GLN A 192 -14.77 -5.91 -8.61
N LEU A 193 -14.91 -5.66 -7.31
CA LEU A 193 -13.80 -5.79 -6.36
C LEU A 193 -13.37 -7.24 -6.18
N LEU A 194 -14.30 -8.18 -6.13
CA LEU A 194 -14.02 -9.61 -6.03
C LEU A 194 -13.23 -10.10 -7.24
N GLU A 195 -13.71 -9.82 -8.46
CA GLU A 195 -12.98 -10.17 -9.69
C GLU A 195 -11.56 -9.60 -9.67
N ALA A 196 -11.41 -8.31 -9.33
CA ALA A 196 -10.12 -7.65 -9.30
C ALA A 196 -9.16 -8.28 -8.28
N ARG A 197 -9.63 -8.61 -7.07
CA ARG A 197 -8.82 -9.26 -6.05
C ARG A 197 -8.44 -10.70 -6.42
N LEU A 198 -9.36 -11.46 -6.99
CA LEU A 198 -9.10 -12.82 -7.45
C LEU A 198 -8.04 -12.84 -8.56
N ARG A 199 -8.16 -11.94 -9.55
CA ARG A 199 -7.13 -11.77 -10.58
C ARG A 199 -5.79 -11.38 -9.99
N LEU A 200 -5.76 -10.43 -9.04
CA LEU A 200 -4.53 -10.02 -8.40
C LEU A 200 -3.88 -11.17 -7.63
N VAL A 201 -4.64 -11.97 -6.89
CA VAL A 201 -4.13 -13.16 -6.17
C VAL A 201 -3.56 -14.18 -7.16
N SER A 202 -4.25 -14.42 -8.28
CA SER A 202 -3.77 -15.29 -9.34
C SER A 202 -2.48 -14.79 -9.99
N ASP A 203 -2.41 -13.48 -10.32
CA ASP A 203 -1.22 -12.86 -10.91
C ASP A 203 -0.03 -12.88 -9.95
N LEU A 204 -0.27 -12.69 -8.65
CA LEU A 204 0.77 -12.59 -7.62
C LEU A 204 1.34 -13.95 -7.21
N ALA A 205 0.53 -15.02 -7.30
CA ALA A 205 0.89 -16.35 -6.82
C ALA A 205 2.21 -16.91 -7.40
N PRO A 206 2.49 -16.88 -8.71
CA PRO A 206 3.73 -17.40 -9.27
C PRO A 206 4.95 -16.60 -8.77
N TYR A 207 4.83 -15.28 -8.63
CA TYR A 207 5.91 -14.43 -8.11
C TYR A 207 6.17 -14.70 -6.63
N LEU A 208 5.12 -14.99 -5.83
CA LEU A 208 5.28 -15.36 -4.44
C LEU A 208 6.03 -16.69 -4.31
N ALA A 209 5.64 -17.70 -5.08
CA ALA A 209 6.31 -19.01 -5.06
C ALA A 209 7.81 -18.88 -5.41
N GLN A 210 8.14 -18.13 -6.46
CA GLN A 210 9.51 -17.87 -6.86
C GLN A 210 10.30 -17.07 -5.82
N ALA A 211 9.72 -15.99 -5.30
CA ALA A 211 10.38 -15.16 -4.30
C ALA A 211 10.61 -15.94 -3.00
N TYR A 212 9.64 -16.73 -2.57
CA TYR A 212 9.81 -17.54 -1.36
C TYR A 212 10.90 -18.59 -1.50
N ALA A 213 10.97 -19.27 -2.64
CA ALA A 213 12.05 -20.23 -2.91
C ALA A 213 13.44 -19.56 -2.86
N SER A 214 13.56 -18.32 -3.33
CA SER A 214 14.84 -17.58 -3.30
C SER A 214 15.24 -17.09 -1.89
N VAL A 215 14.26 -16.90 -0.99
CA VAL A 215 14.48 -16.38 0.37
C VAL A 215 14.61 -17.48 1.41
N ALA A 216 13.90 -18.59 1.23
CA ALA A 216 13.80 -19.66 2.23
C ALA A 216 14.84 -20.79 2.02
N GLY A 217 15.59 -20.77 0.90
CA GLY A 217 16.62 -21.75 0.60
C GLY A 217 16.11 -23.07 0.05
N GLU A 218 17.03 -24.00 -0.22
CA GLU A 218 16.75 -25.33 -0.77
C GLU A 218 15.92 -26.18 0.21
N GLY A 219 14.93 -26.90 -0.32
CA GLY A 219 14.08 -27.80 0.47
C GLY A 219 12.93 -27.11 1.22
N ALA A 220 12.76 -25.80 1.07
CA ALA A 220 11.65 -25.08 1.65
C ALA A 220 10.29 -25.54 1.07
N ALA A 221 9.24 -25.50 1.88
CA ALA A 221 7.89 -25.76 1.42
C ALA A 221 7.44 -24.71 0.41
N VAL A 222 6.52 -25.04 -0.49
CA VAL A 222 6.02 -24.12 -1.51
C VAL A 222 5.08 -23.11 -0.88
N ALA A 223 5.30 -21.82 -1.14
CA ALA A 223 4.38 -20.75 -0.77
C ALA A 223 3.29 -20.61 -1.84
N ALA A 224 2.04 -20.48 -1.42
CA ALA A 224 0.90 -20.31 -2.30
C ALA A 224 -0.12 -19.30 -1.76
N LEU A 225 -0.99 -18.79 -2.62
CA LEU A 225 -2.07 -17.87 -2.27
C LEU A 225 -3.43 -18.51 -2.53
N GLY A 226 -4.34 -18.33 -1.58
CA GLY A 226 -5.75 -18.61 -1.71
C GLY A 226 -6.59 -17.37 -1.39
N TYR A 227 -7.87 -17.42 -1.67
CA TYR A 227 -8.81 -16.37 -1.33
C TYR A 227 -10.05 -16.96 -0.66
N ALA A 228 -10.29 -16.55 0.58
CA ALA A 228 -11.45 -16.95 1.37
C ALA A 228 -12.52 -15.88 1.29
N SER A 229 -13.69 -16.22 0.78
CA SER A 229 -14.80 -15.29 0.59
C SER A 229 -16.08 -15.76 1.25
N THR A 230 -16.91 -14.80 1.64
CA THR A 230 -18.29 -15.02 2.02
C THR A 230 -19.20 -15.35 0.85
N VAL A 231 -18.71 -15.16 -0.38
CA VAL A 231 -19.35 -15.56 -1.65
C VAL A 231 -18.67 -16.84 -2.15
N PRO A 232 -19.32 -18.02 -2.08
CA PRO A 232 -18.65 -19.29 -2.38
C PRO A 232 -17.97 -19.37 -3.74
N ALA A 233 -18.55 -18.73 -4.77
CA ALA A 233 -17.97 -18.66 -6.10
C ALA A 233 -16.61 -17.94 -6.17
N ALA A 234 -16.26 -17.15 -5.14
CA ALA A 234 -15.00 -16.43 -5.07
C ALA A 234 -13.88 -17.18 -4.30
N GLY A 235 -14.18 -18.36 -3.73
CA GLY A 235 -13.20 -19.25 -3.11
C GLY A 235 -13.42 -19.48 -1.62
N ASP A 236 -12.84 -20.57 -1.15
CA ASP A 236 -12.93 -21.07 0.23
C ASP A 236 -11.63 -20.87 1.03
N GLY A 237 -10.64 -20.24 0.43
CA GLY A 237 -9.33 -20.01 1.02
C GLY A 237 -8.24 -20.95 0.55
N ALA A 238 -8.57 -22.04 -0.15
CA ALA A 238 -7.59 -22.92 -0.76
C ALA A 238 -6.90 -22.25 -1.95
N PRO A 239 -5.62 -22.57 -2.25
CA PRO A 239 -4.98 -22.16 -3.48
C PRO A 239 -5.79 -22.71 -4.68
N PRO A 240 -6.05 -21.88 -5.71
CA PRO A 240 -6.78 -22.34 -6.88
C PRO A 240 -5.97 -23.41 -7.66
N ALA A 241 -6.66 -24.29 -8.35
CA ALA A 241 -6.00 -25.19 -9.30
C ALA A 241 -5.30 -24.39 -10.41
N ALA A 242 -4.25 -24.95 -10.99
CA ALA A 242 -3.39 -24.25 -11.96
C ALA A 242 -4.15 -23.78 -13.22
N ASP A 243 -5.25 -24.47 -13.57
CA ASP A 243 -6.12 -24.20 -14.72
C ASP A 243 -7.44 -23.48 -14.33
N ALA A 244 -7.60 -23.10 -13.07
CA ALA A 244 -8.80 -22.43 -12.61
C ALA A 244 -8.94 -21.04 -13.23
N SER A 245 -10.06 -20.80 -13.91
CA SER A 245 -10.38 -19.46 -14.39
C SER A 245 -10.98 -18.59 -13.29
N VAL A 246 -10.62 -17.33 -13.28
CA VAL A 246 -11.24 -16.33 -12.38
C VAL A 246 -12.65 -16.02 -12.88
N PRO A 247 -13.69 -16.17 -12.04
CA PRO A 247 -15.06 -15.80 -12.41
C PRO A 247 -15.14 -14.30 -12.76
N SER A 248 -16.00 -13.98 -13.73
CA SER A 248 -16.23 -12.59 -14.15
C SER A 248 -16.96 -11.77 -13.08
N ALA A 249 -16.84 -10.44 -13.15
CA ALA A 249 -17.58 -9.55 -12.27
C ALA A 249 -19.10 -9.79 -12.30
N ALA A 250 -19.65 -10.14 -13.47
CA ALA A 250 -21.08 -10.44 -13.63
C ALA A 250 -21.51 -11.70 -12.87
N GLU A 251 -20.72 -12.78 -12.98
CA GLU A 251 -20.95 -14.03 -12.24
C GLU A 251 -20.84 -13.82 -10.73
N LEU A 252 -19.80 -13.08 -10.30
CA LEU A 252 -19.59 -12.76 -8.88
C LEU A 252 -20.68 -11.82 -8.32
N THR A 253 -21.17 -10.87 -9.13
CA THR A 253 -22.32 -10.02 -8.76
C THR A 253 -23.57 -10.85 -8.55
N ALA A 254 -23.86 -11.80 -9.46
CA ALA A 254 -25.02 -12.69 -9.34
C ALA A 254 -24.92 -13.57 -8.09
N ALA A 255 -23.77 -14.22 -7.88
CA ALA A 255 -23.53 -15.06 -6.72
C ALA A 255 -23.58 -14.27 -5.40
N MET A 256 -23.04 -13.05 -5.38
CA MET A 256 -23.11 -12.18 -4.22
C MET A 256 -24.54 -11.74 -3.91
N ARG A 257 -25.36 -11.44 -4.94
CA ARG A 257 -26.78 -11.07 -4.78
C ARG A 257 -27.58 -12.21 -4.17
N GLU A 258 -27.41 -13.41 -4.66
CA GLU A 258 -28.03 -14.61 -4.09
C GLU A 258 -27.63 -14.78 -2.63
N ARG A 259 -26.33 -14.69 -2.32
CA ARG A 259 -25.82 -14.83 -0.95
C ARG A 259 -26.32 -13.76 0.00
N VAL A 260 -26.43 -12.51 -0.45
CA VAL A 260 -27.02 -11.40 0.34
C VAL A 260 -28.49 -11.68 0.64
N ALA A 261 -29.27 -12.19 -0.33
CA ALA A 261 -30.66 -12.56 -0.13
C ALA A 261 -30.82 -13.70 0.90
N GLU A 262 -29.98 -14.74 0.82
CA GLU A 262 -29.96 -15.86 1.79
C GLU A 262 -29.65 -15.38 3.22
N ARG A 263 -28.72 -14.43 3.37
CA ARG A 263 -28.27 -13.95 4.69
C ARG A 263 -29.08 -12.76 5.21
N ARG A 264 -30.09 -12.30 4.49
CA ARG A 264 -30.87 -11.10 4.85
C ARG A 264 -31.46 -11.15 6.26
N GLY A 265 -31.99 -12.29 6.68
CA GLY A 265 -32.51 -12.48 8.03
C GLY A 265 -31.46 -12.22 9.10
N ASP A 266 -30.29 -12.86 8.96
CA ASP A 266 -29.17 -12.69 9.89
C ASP A 266 -28.64 -11.26 9.91
N GLU A 267 -28.62 -10.59 8.75
CA GLU A 267 -28.14 -9.21 8.63
C GLU A 267 -29.12 -8.22 9.30
N LEU A 268 -30.42 -8.44 9.16
CA LEU A 268 -31.43 -7.66 9.87
C LEU A 268 -31.33 -7.85 11.38
N ASP A 269 -31.15 -9.08 11.85
CA ASP A 269 -31.02 -9.38 13.28
C ASP A 269 -29.75 -8.77 13.90
N ARG A 270 -28.65 -8.76 13.16
CA ARG A 270 -27.36 -8.22 13.62
C ARG A 270 -27.18 -6.73 13.34
N GLY A 271 -27.95 -6.17 12.40
CA GLY A 271 -27.85 -4.77 11.97
C GLY A 271 -26.54 -4.46 11.21
N VAL A 272 -25.98 -5.46 10.49
CA VAL A 272 -24.69 -5.34 9.80
C VAL A 272 -24.64 -6.25 8.56
N THR A 273 -23.98 -5.78 7.51
CA THR A 273 -23.70 -6.56 6.29
C THR A 273 -22.73 -7.72 6.58
N LEU A 274 -23.12 -8.93 6.20
CA LEU A 274 -22.35 -10.17 6.47
C LEU A 274 -21.70 -10.74 5.21
N VAL A 275 -22.04 -10.26 4.02
CA VAL A 275 -21.60 -10.80 2.73
C VAL A 275 -20.86 -9.73 1.95
N GLY A 276 -19.72 -10.10 1.36
CA GLY A 276 -18.97 -9.27 0.42
C GLY A 276 -17.50 -9.04 0.77
N PRO A 277 -16.76 -8.37 -0.12
CA PRO A 277 -15.29 -8.24 -0.07
C PRO A 277 -14.74 -7.59 1.22
N HIS A 278 -15.53 -6.87 1.98
CA HIS A 278 -15.15 -6.32 3.29
C HIS A 278 -15.01 -7.39 4.40
N ARG A 279 -15.46 -8.63 4.15
CA ARG A 279 -15.37 -9.78 5.05
C ARG A 279 -14.33 -10.80 4.64
N ASP A 280 -13.84 -10.71 3.42
CA ASP A 280 -12.98 -11.69 2.80
C ASP A 280 -11.54 -11.62 3.30
N ASP A 281 -10.75 -12.63 2.96
CA ASP A 281 -9.35 -12.73 3.33
C ASP A 281 -8.50 -13.34 2.20
N MET A 282 -7.28 -12.85 2.04
CA MET A 282 -6.24 -13.52 1.28
C MET A 282 -5.53 -14.51 2.20
N VAL A 283 -5.55 -15.79 1.86
CA VAL A 283 -4.92 -16.84 2.65
C VAL A 283 -3.55 -17.17 2.07
N ILE A 284 -2.52 -17.01 2.88
CA ILE A 284 -1.16 -17.37 2.49
C ILE A 284 -0.90 -18.78 3.03
N HIS A 285 -0.46 -19.68 2.16
CA HIS A 285 -0.15 -21.07 2.47
C HIS A 285 1.35 -21.32 2.41
N LEU A 286 1.79 -22.23 3.25
CA LEU A 286 3.13 -22.80 3.22
C LEU A 286 3.00 -24.35 3.22
N GLY A 287 3.31 -24.95 2.07
CA GLY A 287 2.96 -26.35 1.83
C GLY A 287 1.44 -26.54 1.86
N SER A 288 0.95 -27.52 2.62
CA SER A 288 -0.47 -27.83 2.75
C SER A 288 -1.22 -27.04 3.83
N ALA A 289 -0.53 -26.22 4.62
CA ALA A 289 -1.12 -25.52 5.76
C ALA A 289 -1.19 -23.99 5.53
N PRO A 290 -2.19 -23.29 6.10
CA PRO A 290 -2.18 -21.84 6.12
C PRO A 290 -1.00 -21.34 6.97
N ALA A 291 -0.30 -20.31 6.51
CA ALA A 291 0.85 -19.75 7.23
C ALA A 291 0.45 -19.16 8.59
N LYS A 292 -0.73 -18.53 8.67
CA LYS A 292 -1.24 -17.98 9.93
C LYS A 292 -1.49 -19.09 10.94
N GLY A 293 -0.77 -19.06 12.06
CA GLY A 293 -0.86 -20.02 13.15
C GLY A 293 0.03 -21.26 12.99
N PHE A 294 0.58 -21.53 11.80
CA PHE A 294 1.42 -22.71 11.56
C PHE A 294 2.87 -22.36 11.24
N ALA A 295 3.11 -21.25 10.52
CA ALA A 295 4.46 -20.83 10.19
C ALA A 295 5.24 -20.38 11.43
N SER A 296 6.49 -20.81 11.53
CA SER A 296 7.46 -20.34 12.51
C SER A 296 7.74 -18.83 12.36
N HIS A 297 8.48 -18.24 13.30
CA HIS A 297 8.85 -16.84 13.21
C HIS A 297 9.70 -16.54 11.96
N GLY A 298 10.69 -17.38 11.70
CA GLY A 298 11.55 -17.25 10.52
C GLY A 298 10.78 -17.39 9.20
N GLU A 299 9.92 -18.42 9.09
CA GLU A 299 9.08 -18.62 7.91
C GLU A 299 8.10 -17.46 7.70
N SER A 300 7.55 -16.90 8.76
CA SER A 300 6.66 -15.74 8.68
C SER A 300 7.41 -14.51 8.11
N TRP A 301 8.66 -14.28 8.53
CA TRP A 301 9.51 -13.24 7.96
C TRP A 301 9.85 -13.52 6.50
N SER A 302 10.22 -14.76 6.17
CA SER A 302 10.49 -15.14 4.78
C SER A 302 9.26 -14.94 3.88
N LEU A 303 8.06 -15.28 4.37
CA LEU A 303 6.81 -15.09 3.62
C LEU A 303 6.47 -13.60 3.45
N ALA A 304 6.63 -12.77 4.48
CA ALA A 304 6.40 -11.34 4.39
C ALA A 304 7.36 -10.70 3.38
N LEU A 305 8.64 -11.06 3.46
CA LEU A 305 9.65 -10.61 2.50
C LEU A 305 9.32 -11.08 1.08
N ALA A 306 9.02 -12.37 0.89
CA ALA A 306 8.67 -12.94 -0.40
C ALA A 306 7.43 -12.29 -1.02
N LEU A 307 6.40 -11.96 -0.22
CA LEU A 307 5.20 -11.29 -0.70
C LEU A 307 5.50 -9.89 -1.26
N LYS A 308 6.39 -9.15 -0.60
CA LYS A 308 6.83 -7.83 -1.09
C LYS A 308 7.74 -7.93 -2.31
N LEU A 309 8.65 -8.90 -2.34
CA LEU A 309 9.48 -9.18 -3.53
C LEU A 309 8.61 -9.60 -4.71
N ALA A 310 7.57 -10.41 -4.47
CA ALA A 310 6.57 -10.77 -5.47
C ALA A 310 5.81 -9.53 -5.99
N THR A 311 5.44 -8.63 -5.09
CA THR A 311 4.81 -7.35 -5.45
C THR A 311 5.71 -6.51 -6.34
N PHE A 312 7.00 -6.41 -5.99
CA PHE A 312 7.99 -5.69 -6.78
C PHE A 312 8.15 -6.31 -8.18
N ALA A 313 8.28 -7.64 -8.25
CA ALA A 313 8.42 -8.36 -9.52
C ALA A 313 7.17 -8.22 -10.40
N LEU A 314 5.97 -8.29 -9.81
CA LEU A 314 4.69 -8.12 -10.51
C LEU A 314 4.57 -6.71 -11.11
N LEU A 315 4.89 -5.66 -10.35
CA LEU A 315 4.84 -4.28 -10.84
C LEU A 315 5.87 -4.04 -11.96
N ARG A 316 7.05 -4.66 -11.89
CA ARG A 316 8.04 -4.60 -12.97
C ARG A 316 7.56 -5.32 -14.24
N ALA A 317 6.88 -6.44 -14.09
CA ALA A 317 6.29 -7.17 -15.22
C ALA A 317 5.17 -6.37 -15.91
N ASP A 318 4.50 -5.49 -15.18
CA ASP A 318 3.54 -4.53 -15.75
C ASP A 318 4.23 -3.38 -16.54
N GLY A 319 5.57 -3.41 -16.66
CA GLY A 319 6.37 -2.44 -17.44
C GLY A 319 6.84 -1.22 -16.66
N GLU A 320 6.77 -1.26 -15.32
CA GLU A 320 7.17 -0.13 -14.48
C GLU A 320 8.06 -0.56 -13.32
N ASP A 321 9.22 0.10 -13.18
CA ASP A 321 10.13 -0.14 -12.06
C ASP A 321 9.71 0.71 -10.86
N PRO A 322 9.13 0.13 -9.79
CA PRO A 322 8.71 0.89 -8.62
C PRO A 322 9.94 1.31 -7.79
N ILE A 323 9.83 2.41 -7.06
CA ILE A 323 10.82 2.81 -6.06
C ILE A 323 10.76 1.78 -4.93
N LEU A 324 11.90 1.15 -4.63
CA LEU A 324 12.00 0.21 -3.53
C LEU A 324 12.34 0.96 -2.25
N VAL A 325 11.58 0.74 -1.20
CA VAL A 325 11.79 1.35 0.11
C VAL A 325 12.04 0.26 1.14
N LEU A 326 13.17 0.32 1.83
CA LEU A 326 13.62 -0.66 2.82
C LEU A 326 13.78 0.05 4.17
N ASP A 327 12.75 -0.02 5.01
CA ASP A 327 12.73 0.69 6.28
C ASP A 327 13.18 -0.20 7.44
N ASP A 328 14.41 -0.01 7.88
CA ASP A 328 15.07 -0.68 9.03
C ASP A 328 15.04 -2.22 8.99
N VAL A 329 15.03 -2.80 7.78
CA VAL A 329 14.81 -4.25 7.60
C VAL A 329 16.09 -5.07 7.75
N PHE A 330 17.26 -4.52 7.36
CA PHE A 330 18.51 -5.29 7.34
C PHE A 330 18.99 -5.70 8.74
N ALA A 331 18.68 -4.95 9.77
CA ALA A 331 19.01 -5.28 11.15
C ALA A 331 18.27 -6.54 11.67
N THR A 332 17.13 -6.89 11.06
CA THR A 332 16.26 -7.99 11.50
C THR A 332 16.43 -9.28 10.68
N LEU A 333 17.17 -9.23 9.55
CA LEU A 333 17.33 -10.34 8.63
C LEU A 333 18.64 -11.10 8.88
N ASP A 334 18.59 -12.42 8.77
CA ASP A 334 19.79 -13.27 8.68
C ASP A 334 20.54 -13.07 7.36
N ALA A 335 21.69 -13.73 7.22
CA ALA A 335 22.58 -13.55 6.08
C ALA A 335 21.95 -13.94 4.75
N GLU A 336 21.16 -15.04 4.69
CA GLU A 336 20.55 -15.52 3.45
C GLU A 336 19.45 -14.57 2.97
N ARG A 337 18.53 -14.16 3.86
CA ARG A 337 17.47 -13.22 3.56
C ARG A 337 18.01 -11.85 3.19
N ARG A 338 19.08 -11.43 3.89
CA ARG A 338 19.78 -10.17 3.59
C ARG A 338 20.37 -10.19 2.19
N ALA A 339 21.02 -11.30 1.78
CA ALA A 339 21.57 -11.45 0.44
C ALA A 339 20.48 -11.47 -0.65
N ALA A 340 19.38 -12.19 -0.43
CA ALA A 340 18.26 -12.24 -1.36
C ALA A 340 17.63 -10.85 -1.57
N LEU A 341 17.39 -10.11 -0.48
CA LEU A 341 16.87 -8.74 -0.54
C LEU A 341 17.85 -7.80 -1.24
N ALA A 342 19.14 -7.91 -0.95
CA ALA A 342 20.18 -7.08 -1.57
C ALA A 342 20.25 -7.30 -3.08
N ALA A 343 20.10 -8.53 -3.55
CA ALA A 343 20.10 -8.85 -4.98
C ALA A 343 18.93 -8.15 -5.71
N VAL A 344 17.74 -8.14 -5.13
CA VAL A 344 16.59 -7.41 -5.70
C VAL A 344 16.80 -5.90 -5.61
N ALA A 345 17.25 -5.39 -4.46
CA ALA A 345 17.48 -3.96 -4.25
C ALA A 345 18.50 -3.37 -5.24
N ARG A 346 19.53 -4.12 -5.61
CA ARG A 346 20.49 -3.74 -6.66
C ARG A 346 19.88 -3.66 -8.05
N SER A 347 18.83 -4.42 -8.32
CA SER A 347 18.17 -4.45 -9.63
C SER A 347 17.13 -3.33 -9.81
N ALA A 348 16.73 -2.66 -8.73
CA ALA A 348 15.79 -1.56 -8.77
C ALA A 348 16.44 -0.28 -9.31
N GLU A 349 15.70 0.52 -10.06
CA GLU A 349 16.17 1.82 -10.54
C GLU A 349 16.51 2.77 -9.38
N GLN A 350 15.74 2.71 -8.29
CA GLN A 350 16.04 3.42 -7.05
C GLN A 350 15.65 2.59 -5.83
N THR A 351 16.54 2.55 -4.84
CA THR A 351 16.28 1.95 -3.53
C THR A 351 16.56 2.96 -2.42
N LEU A 352 15.56 3.24 -1.59
CA LEU A 352 15.67 4.10 -0.41
C LEU A 352 15.75 3.22 0.83
N ILE A 353 16.85 3.32 1.57
CA ILE A 353 17.16 2.42 2.70
C ILE A 353 17.30 3.26 3.97
N THR A 354 16.66 2.87 5.05
CA THR A 354 16.93 3.44 6.36
C THR A 354 17.73 2.44 7.21
N ALA A 355 18.70 2.91 7.94
CA ALA A 355 19.51 2.10 8.86
C ALA A 355 19.96 2.93 10.09
N ALA A 356 20.09 2.28 11.24
CA ALA A 356 20.64 2.92 12.44
C ALA A 356 22.15 3.16 12.28
N VAL A 357 22.84 2.18 11.70
CA VAL A 357 24.26 2.22 11.39
C VAL A 357 24.49 1.70 9.97
N LEU A 358 25.51 2.24 9.29
CA LEU A 358 25.79 1.89 7.90
C LEU A 358 26.22 0.44 7.73
N GLU A 359 26.83 -0.14 8.76
CA GLU A 359 27.33 -1.51 8.79
C GLU A 359 26.24 -2.57 8.64
N ASP A 360 24.98 -2.25 9.04
CA ASP A 360 23.84 -3.13 8.86
C ASP A 360 23.47 -3.30 7.37
N VAL A 361 23.79 -2.30 6.54
CA VAL A 361 23.49 -2.31 5.11
C VAL A 361 24.57 -3.08 4.35
N PRO A 362 24.21 -4.06 3.48
CA PRO A 362 25.15 -4.76 2.61
C PRO A 362 26.04 -3.79 1.82
N ALA A 363 27.32 -4.13 1.70
CA ALA A 363 28.32 -3.24 1.10
C ALA A 363 27.94 -2.80 -0.33
N GLU A 364 27.32 -3.70 -1.09
CA GLU A 364 26.85 -3.47 -2.46
C GLU A 364 25.68 -2.50 -2.59
N LEU A 365 25.00 -2.17 -1.47
CA LEU A 365 23.90 -1.21 -1.39
C LEU A 365 24.31 0.12 -0.75
N ARG A 366 25.58 0.29 -0.39
CA ARG A 366 26.10 1.54 0.21
C ARG A 366 26.36 2.58 -0.87
N GLY A 367 25.31 3.03 -1.54
CA GLY A 367 25.35 4.08 -2.55
C GLY A 367 25.42 5.48 -1.91
N VAL A 368 24.51 6.38 -2.30
CA VAL A 368 24.43 7.72 -1.70
C VAL A 368 24.13 7.61 -0.21
N ARG A 369 24.88 8.30 0.62
CA ARG A 369 24.65 8.34 2.06
C ARG A 369 24.05 9.68 2.47
N VAL A 370 22.92 9.63 3.19
CA VAL A 370 22.28 10.78 3.80
C VAL A 370 22.39 10.64 5.32
N GLN A 371 23.12 11.55 5.94
CA GLN A 371 23.18 11.61 7.40
C GLN A 371 21.92 12.29 7.94
N VAL A 372 21.22 11.61 8.84
CA VAL A 372 19.98 12.08 9.46
C VAL A 372 20.22 12.27 10.95
N GLY A 373 19.98 13.49 11.46
CA GLY A 373 20.14 13.81 12.88
C GLY A 373 19.98 15.28 13.17
N GLY A 374 19.62 15.60 14.43
CA GLY A 374 19.49 16.99 14.87
C GLY A 374 18.48 17.84 14.10
N GLY A 375 17.44 17.20 13.52
CA GLY A 375 16.43 17.90 12.70
C GLY A 375 16.90 18.25 11.28
N SER A 376 18.04 17.70 10.85
CA SER A 376 18.58 17.88 9.50
C SER A 376 18.84 16.54 8.80
N ALA A 377 18.84 16.58 7.47
CA ALA A 377 19.24 15.47 6.63
C ALA A 377 20.22 16.01 5.59
N THR A 378 21.45 15.50 5.59
CA THR A 378 22.54 16.00 4.75
C THR A 378 23.13 14.90 3.90
N VAL A 379 23.22 15.11 2.60
CA VAL A 379 23.89 14.20 1.68
C VAL A 379 25.40 14.31 1.88
N LEU A 380 26.08 13.17 2.14
CA LEU A 380 27.51 13.13 2.44
C LEU A 380 28.38 12.84 1.21
N ASP A 381 27.81 12.38 0.11
CA ASP A 381 28.55 12.09 -1.14
C ASP A 381 28.41 13.26 -2.12
N GLU A 382 29.48 14.04 -2.29
CA GLU A 382 29.58 15.19 -3.19
C GLU A 382 29.80 14.81 -4.68
N GLY A 383 29.10 13.83 -5.21
CA GLY A 383 28.96 13.73 -6.67
C GLY A 383 27.91 14.74 -7.11
N ALA A 384 28.26 15.65 -8.05
CA ALA A 384 27.44 16.78 -8.50
C ALA A 384 25.94 16.47 -8.50
N LEU A 385 25.25 16.89 -7.48
CA LEU A 385 23.79 16.91 -7.40
C LEU A 385 23.35 18.19 -8.13
N ASP A 386 22.44 18.03 -9.06
CA ASP A 386 21.87 19.13 -9.82
C ASP A 386 20.99 19.96 -8.86
N GLU A 387 21.53 21.08 -8.38
CA GLU A 387 20.84 22.00 -7.49
C GLU A 387 19.78 22.77 -8.29
N GLY A 388 18.51 22.77 -7.81
CA GLY A 388 17.50 23.72 -8.28
C GLY A 388 16.34 23.18 -9.08
N VAL A 389 15.59 22.22 -8.54
CA VAL A 389 14.31 21.77 -9.13
C VAL A 389 13.10 22.58 -8.63
N PHE A 390 13.19 23.14 -7.44
CA PHE A 390 12.14 24.00 -6.89
C PHE A 390 12.63 25.46 -6.93
N ASP A 391 11.96 26.29 -7.75
CA ASP A 391 12.15 27.72 -7.75
C ASP A 391 11.78 28.27 -6.35
N GLU A 392 12.74 28.94 -5.69
CA GLU A 392 12.54 29.55 -4.37
C GLU A 392 11.48 30.65 -4.36
N THR A 393 10.97 31.04 -5.54
CA THR A 393 10.04 32.14 -5.72
C THR A 393 8.57 31.73 -5.81
N VAL A 394 8.13 30.66 -5.12
CA VAL A 394 6.71 30.56 -4.83
C VAL A 394 6.44 31.30 -3.53
N PRO A 395 5.88 32.51 -3.57
CA PRO A 395 5.50 33.23 -2.38
C PRO A 395 4.54 32.36 -1.56
N ASP A 396 4.64 32.52 -0.25
CA ASP A 396 3.66 32.07 0.75
C ASP A 396 2.32 32.86 0.52
N ASP A 397 1.78 32.72 -0.68
CA ASP A 397 0.52 33.34 -1.03
C ASP A 397 -0.61 32.57 -0.35
N ARG A 398 -0.95 33.09 0.82
CA ARG A 398 -2.24 32.97 1.48
C ARG A 398 -3.31 32.81 0.40
N LEU A 399 -3.83 31.58 0.28
CA LEU A 399 -5.07 31.36 -0.42
C LEU A 399 -6.13 32.14 0.33
N GLY A 400 -6.41 33.33 -0.20
CA GLY A 400 -7.42 34.23 0.29
C GLY A 400 -8.76 33.53 0.42
N ASP A 401 -9.41 33.82 1.50
CA ASP A 401 -10.85 33.70 1.67
C ASP A 401 -11.56 34.16 0.39
N ALA A 402 -12.22 33.22 -0.25
CA ALA A 402 -13.28 33.54 -1.19
C ALA A 402 -14.52 32.76 -0.77
N GLY A 403 -15.49 33.49 -0.34
CA GLY A 403 -16.81 33.32 0.22
C GLY A 403 -17.63 32.05 -0.09
#